data_2f3683297af819dbcc2836a61f883445
#
_entry.id   2f3683297af819dbcc2836a61f883445
#
_cell.length_a   1.000
_cell.length_b   1.000
_cell.length_c   1.000
_cell.angle_alpha   90.00
_cell.angle_beta   90.00
_cell.angle_gamma   90.00
#
_symmetry.space_group_name_H-M   'P 1'
#
loop_
_entity.id
_entity.type
_entity.pdbx_description
1 polymer ?
#
loop_
_entity_poly.entity_id
_entity_poly.type
_entity_poly.pdbx_seq_one_letter_code
_entity_poly.pdbx_strand_id
1 'polypeptide(L)'
;MQIRTQTGAVMYEAEFRAYTKANGGPSWDITTTEVLEALGADVVFEGAQATGGTVYQYSQASGVEQVDGKWYTKYILGPVFIDQVVDGVTTTAAEQETAYKATKDAEQAKSVRASRDEKLKDCDWTQVADAPVDKAVWATYRQALRDVTTQTGFPWTITWPVEPQ
;
A
#
# COMPACT_ATOMS: atom_id res chain seq x y z
N MET A 1 -1.05 -2.13 -22.10
CA MET A 1 -1.20 -3.59 -22.23
C MET A 1 0.12 -4.24 -21.87
N GLN A 2 0.12 -5.28 -21.06
CA GLN A 2 1.28 -6.13 -20.78
C GLN A 2 1.25 -7.35 -21.70
N ILE A 3 2.42 -7.80 -22.10
CA ILE A 3 2.61 -8.89 -23.06
C ILE A 3 3.64 -9.85 -22.48
N ARG A 4 3.32 -11.15 -22.55
CA ARG A 4 4.20 -12.24 -22.13
C ARG A 4 4.78 -12.94 -23.36
N THR A 5 6.10 -13.08 -23.40
CA THR A 5 6.77 -13.86 -24.46
C THR A 5 6.70 -15.36 -24.16
N GLN A 6 7.00 -16.20 -25.16
CA GLN A 6 7.12 -17.65 -24.97
C GLN A 6 8.19 -18.03 -23.93
N THR A 7 9.23 -17.21 -23.79
CA THR A 7 10.26 -17.42 -22.77
C THR A 7 9.80 -17.02 -21.35
N GLY A 8 8.59 -16.49 -21.20
CA GLY A 8 8.01 -16.09 -19.92
C GLY A 8 8.31 -14.65 -19.50
N ALA A 9 9.07 -13.90 -20.28
CA ALA A 9 9.32 -12.48 -20.00
C ALA A 9 8.02 -11.68 -20.18
N VAL A 10 7.73 -10.77 -19.24
CA VAL A 10 6.56 -9.87 -19.28
C VAL A 10 7.07 -8.44 -19.46
N MET A 11 6.50 -7.73 -20.40
CA MET A 11 6.88 -6.36 -20.73
C MET A 11 5.70 -5.56 -21.29
N TYR A 12 5.82 -4.24 -21.30
CA TYR A 12 4.82 -3.39 -21.94
C TYR A 12 4.97 -3.37 -23.46
N GLU A 13 3.90 -2.98 -24.16
CA GLU A 13 3.86 -3.01 -25.62
C GLU A 13 5.04 -2.34 -26.30
N ALA A 14 5.48 -1.17 -25.83
CA ALA A 14 6.62 -0.47 -26.42
C ALA A 14 7.92 -1.26 -26.28
N GLU A 15 8.12 -1.89 -25.14
CA GLU A 15 9.27 -2.76 -24.87
C GLU A 15 9.21 -4.02 -25.74
N PHE A 16 8.01 -4.62 -25.90
CA PHE A 16 7.82 -5.78 -26.74
C PHE A 16 8.10 -5.48 -28.22
N ARG A 17 7.69 -4.30 -28.72
CA ARG A 17 8.03 -3.85 -30.06
C ARG A 17 9.55 -3.72 -30.26
N ALA A 18 10.23 -3.13 -29.27
CA ALA A 18 11.69 -3.03 -29.29
C ALA A 18 12.39 -4.41 -29.23
N TYR A 19 11.89 -5.28 -28.35
CA TYR A 19 12.36 -6.67 -28.22
C TYR A 19 12.21 -7.44 -29.54
N THR A 20 11.03 -7.41 -30.15
CA THR A 20 10.76 -8.11 -31.42
C THR A 20 11.68 -7.60 -32.54
N LYS A 21 11.83 -6.28 -32.66
CA LYS A 21 12.73 -5.67 -33.65
C LYS A 21 14.20 -6.10 -33.42
N ALA A 22 14.67 -6.08 -32.18
CA ALA A 22 16.04 -6.48 -31.82
C ALA A 22 16.32 -7.96 -32.13
N ASN A 23 15.29 -8.81 -32.12
CA ASN A 23 15.37 -10.23 -32.44
C ASN A 23 15.03 -10.55 -33.92
N GLY A 24 15.00 -9.54 -34.81
CA GLY A 24 14.81 -9.74 -36.24
C GLY A 24 13.36 -10.05 -36.63
N GLY A 25 12.40 -9.85 -35.72
CA GLY A 25 10.98 -10.05 -35.98
C GLY A 25 10.35 -8.92 -36.80
N PRO A 26 9.13 -9.11 -37.29
CA PRO A 26 8.42 -8.13 -38.11
C PRO A 26 7.98 -6.91 -37.29
N SER A 27 7.68 -5.82 -37.98
CA SER A 27 6.94 -4.69 -37.43
C SER A 27 5.43 -4.83 -37.75
N TRP A 28 4.59 -4.23 -36.91
CA TRP A 28 3.14 -4.23 -37.09
C TRP A 28 2.57 -2.87 -36.66
N ASP A 29 1.41 -2.51 -37.17
CA ASP A 29 0.77 -1.23 -36.90
C ASP A 29 -0.06 -1.27 -35.59
N ILE A 30 -1.00 -2.21 -35.53
CA ILE A 30 -1.95 -2.35 -34.41
C ILE A 30 -1.67 -3.65 -33.68
N THR A 31 -1.53 -3.58 -32.36
CA THR A 31 -1.35 -4.76 -31.51
C THR A 31 -2.71 -5.35 -31.17
N THR A 32 -2.99 -6.54 -31.72
CA THR A 32 -4.16 -7.36 -31.41
C THR A 32 -3.72 -8.70 -30.82
N THR A 33 -4.66 -9.44 -30.27
CA THR A 33 -4.38 -10.79 -29.75
C THR A 33 -3.82 -11.70 -30.84
N GLU A 34 -4.39 -11.67 -32.04
CA GLU A 34 -3.98 -12.48 -33.19
C GLU A 34 -2.54 -12.13 -33.64
N VAL A 35 -2.19 -10.85 -33.63
CA VAL A 35 -0.82 -10.39 -33.93
C VAL A 35 0.16 -10.92 -32.88
N LEU A 36 -0.21 -10.87 -31.61
CA LEU A 36 0.65 -11.37 -30.52
C LEU A 36 0.81 -12.89 -30.61
N GLU A 37 -0.25 -13.64 -30.86
CA GLU A 37 -0.22 -15.10 -31.06
C GLU A 37 0.71 -15.47 -32.24
N ALA A 38 0.62 -14.74 -33.38
CA ALA A 38 1.49 -14.94 -34.53
C ALA A 38 2.97 -14.64 -34.21
N LEU A 39 3.24 -13.77 -33.25
CA LEU A 39 4.56 -13.43 -32.76
C LEU A 39 5.02 -14.37 -31.60
N GLY A 40 4.21 -15.35 -31.24
CA GLY A 40 4.49 -16.24 -30.13
C GLY A 40 4.45 -15.57 -28.77
N ALA A 41 3.50 -14.68 -28.59
CA ALA A 41 3.30 -13.93 -27.35
C ALA A 41 1.83 -13.94 -26.92
N ASP A 42 1.60 -13.72 -25.64
CA ASP A 42 0.26 -13.69 -25.04
C ASP A 42 -0.03 -12.31 -24.45
N VAL A 43 -1.30 -11.92 -24.49
CA VAL A 43 -1.79 -10.78 -23.67
C VAL A 43 -1.80 -11.18 -22.21
N VAL A 44 -1.32 -10.30 -21.35
CA VAL A 44 -1.49 -10.42 -19.90
C VAL A 44 -2.61 -9.49 -19.47
N PHE A 45 -3.67 -10.08 -18.95
CA PHE A 45 -4.83 -9.36 -18.40
C PHE A 45 -4.56 -8.94 -16.96
N GLU A 46 -5.33 -7.99 -16.48
CA GLU A 46 -5.30 -7.60 -15.07
C GLU A 46 -5.95 -8.71 -14.22
N GLY A 47 -5.22 -9.19 -13.22
CA GLY A 47 -5.72 -10.20 -12.29
C GLY A 47 -6.45 -9.61 -11.09
N ALA A 48 -7.02 -10.46 -10.27
CA ALA A 48 -7.66 -10.04 -9.04
C ALA A 48 -6.63 -9.55 -8.02
N GLN A 49 -6.93 -8.42 -7.37
CA GLN A 49 -6.09 -7.90 -6.29
C GLN A 49 -6.10 -8.85 -5.09
N ALA A 50 -4.95 -9.03 -4.45
CA ALA A 50 -4.88 -9.79 -3.20
C ALA A 50 -5.63 -9.04 -2.08
N THR A 51 -6.46 -9.77 -1.32
CA THR A 51 -7.29 -9.24 -0.24
C THR A 51 -7.03 -9.97 1.07
N GLY A 52 -7.56 -9.47 2.19
CA GLY A 52 -7.46 -10.11 3.51
C GLY A 52 -6.12 -9.87 4.23
N GLY A 53 -5.35 -8.89 3.78
CA GLY A 53 -4.11 -8.50 4.43
C GLY A 53 -4.30 -7.76 5.75
N THR A 54 -3.21 -7.60 6.49
CA THR A 54 -3.12 -6.78 7.70
C THR A 54 -2.94 -5.30 7.37
N VAL A 55 -2.93 -4.42 8.38
CA VAL A 55 -2.64 -2.98 8.24
C VAL A 55 -1.24 -2.68 7.65
N TYR A 56 -0.35 -3.67 7.65
CA TYR A 56 1.01 -3.57 7.11
C TYR A 56 1.12 -4.07 5.68
N GLN A 57 0.06 -4.65 5.13
CA GLN A 57 0.08 -5.33 3.85
C GLN A 57 -0.79 -4.63 2.81
N TYR A 58 -0.36 -4.71 1.57
CA TYR A 58 -1.08 -4.23 0.41
C TYR A 58 -0.95 -5.24 -0.74
N SER A 59 -1.87 -5.16 -1.68
CA SER A 59 -1.78 -5.97 -2.89
C SER A 59 -0.65 -5.47 -3.78
N GLN A 60 0.26 -6.36 -4.16
CA GLN A 60 1.36 -6.07 -5.09
C GLN A 60 1.46 -7.13 -6.18
N ALA A 61 1.85 -6.71 -7.37
CA ALA A 61 2.08 -7.63 -8.48
C ALA A 61 3.28 -8.55 -8.17
N SER A 62 3.11 -9.84 -8.46
CA SER A 62 4.13 -10.88 -8.24
C SER A 62 4.16 -11.85 -9.42
N GLY A 63 4.54 -11.32 -10.59
CA GLY A 63 4.58 -12.10 -11.81
C GLY A 63 3.21 -12.30 -12.48
N VAL A 64 3.04 -13.40 -13.15
CA VAL A 64 1.81 -13.74 -13.87
C VAL A 64 1.41 -15.18 -13.57
N GLU A 65 0.12 -15.47 -13.73
CA GLU A 65 -0.45 -16.82 -13.60
C GLU A 65 -1.43 -17.10 -14.74
N GLN A 66 -1.64 -18.37 -15.05
CA GLN A 66 -2.56 -18.78 -16.08
C GLN A 66 -3.86 -19.28 -15.45
N VAL A 67 -4.98 -18.71 -15.87
CA VAL A 67 -6.33 -19.13 -15.46
C VAL A 67 -7.16 -19.33 -16.71
N ASP A 68 -7.77 -20.51 -16.86
CA ASP A 68 -8.60 -20.89 -18.02
C ASP A 68 -7.93 -20.57 -19.36
N GLY A 69 -6.63 -20.88 -19.48
CA GLY A 69 -5.84 -20.69 -20.70
C GLY A 69 -5.41 -19.25 -20.99
N LYS A 70 -5.77 -18.28 -20.18
CA LYS A 70 -5.38 -16.88 -20.31
C LYS A 70 -4.38 -16.48 -19.23
N TRP A 71 -3.48 -15.55 -19.56
CA TRP A 71 -2.49 -15.02 -18.61
C TRP A 71 -3.01 -13.78 -17.89
N TYR A 72 -2.82 -13.76 -16.58
CA TYR A 72 -3.20 -12.65 -15.71
C TYR A 72 -2.02 -12.20 -14.85
N THR A 73 -1.97 -10.91 -14.53
CA THR A 73 -1.08 -10.41 -13.48
C THR A 73 -1.47 -11.09 -12.17
N LYS A 74 -0.51 -11.76 -11.55
CA LYS A 74 -0.69 -12.36 -10.23
C LYS A 74 -0.45 -11.32 -9.15
N TYR A 75 -1.35 -11.23 -8.19
CA TYR A 75 -1.22 -10.36 -7.03
C TYR A 75 -1.05 -11.17 -5.75
N ILE A 76 -0.16 -10.71 -4.90
CA ILE A 76 0.07 -11.27 -3.55
C ILE A 76 0.00 -10.16 -2.51
N LEU A 77 -0.20 -10.54 -1.25
CA LEU A 77 -0.05 -9.60 -0.14
C LEU A 77 1.42 -9.33 0.13
N GLY A 78 1.80 -8.07 0.07
CA GLY A 78 3.17 -7.59 0.33
C GLY A 78 3.18 -6.43 1.33
N PRO A 79 4.37 -5.90 1.67
CA PRO A 79 5.66 -6.26 1.05
C PRO A 79 6.14 -7.67 1.43
N VAL A 80 6.92 -8.28 0.53
CA VAL A 80 7.60 -9.55 0.78
C VAL A 80 9.05 -9.25 1.14
N PHE A 81 9.53 -9.80 2.24
CA PHE A 81 10.91 -9.66 2.70
C PHE A 81 11.68 -10.95 2.43
N ILE A 82 12.93 -10.82 2.07
CA ILE A 82 13.87 -11.92 1.88
C ILE A 82 15.17 -11.59 2.59
N ASP A 83 15.92 -12.60 3.02
CA ASP A 83 17.22 -12.39 3.61
C ASP A 83 18.15 -11.68 2.61
N GLN A 84 18.85 -10.66 3.08
CA GLN A 84 19.78 -9.87 2.27
C GLN A 84 21.17 -9.90 2.89
N VAL A 85 22.18 -9.97 2.04
CA VAL A 85 23.58 -9.88 2.46
C VAL A 85 24.21 -8.66 1.79
N VAL A 86 24.63 -7.68 2.60
CA VAL A 86 25.31 -6.48 2.14
C VAL A 86 26.63 -6.36 2.92
N ASP A 87 27.73 -6.28 2.23
CA ASP A 87 29.09 -6.18 2.81
C ASP A 87 29.40 -7.26 3.86
N GLY A 88 28.88 -8.48 3.63
CA GLY A 88 29.07 -9.62 4.54
C GLY A 88 28.16 -9.62 5.78
N VAL A 89 27.29 -8.64 5.91
CA VAL A 89 26.29 -8.57 6.96
C VAL A 89 24.96 -9.09 6.44
N THR A 90 24.40 -10.10 7.11
CA THR A 90 23.08 -10.65 6.79
C THR A 90 22.01 -9.90 7.58
N THR A 91 21.02 -9.36 6.86
CA THR A 91 19.77 -8.87 7.45
C THR A 91 18.67 -9.83 7.05
N THR A 92 18.07 -10.47 8.03
CA THR A 92 17.03 -11.48 7.80
C THR A 92 15.71 -10.85 7.37
N ALA A 93 14.87 -11.62 6.68
CA ALA A 93 13.51 -11.23 6.33
C ALA A 93 12.69 -10.78 7.57
N ALA A 94 12.85 -11.48 8.69
CA ALA A 94 12.14 -11.15 9.94
C ALA A 94 12.58 -9.81 10.54
N GLU A 95 13.87 -9.49 10.49
CA GLU A 95 14.39 -8.19 10.96
C GLU A 95 13.88 -7.06 10.07
N GLN A 96 13.89 -7.24 8.75
CA GLN A 96 13.34 -6.27 7.79
C GLN A 96 11.84 -6.04 7.99
N GLU A 97 11.07 -7.11 8.18
CA GLU A 97 9.63 -7.02 8.46
C GLU A 97 9.36 -6.28 9.77
N THR A 98 10.14 -6.57 10.82
CA THR A 98 10.02 -5.88 12.12
C THR A 98 10.30 -4.39 11.98
N ALA A 99 11.39 -4.01 11.29
CA ALA A 99 11.74 -2.62 11.05
C ALA A 99 10.69 -1.89 10.21
N TYR A 100 10.15 -2.55 9.18
CA TYR A 100 9.07 -2.02 8.35
C TYR A 100 7.81 -1.74 9.17
N LYS A 101 7.35 -2.71 9.99
CA LYS A 101 6.19 -2.54 10.87
C LYS A 101 6.39 -1.39 11.85
N ALA A 102 7.56 -1.32 12.49
CA ALA A 102 7.89 -0.21 13.40
C ALA A 102 7.84 1.15 12.70
N THR A 103 8.32 1.24 11.46
CA THR A 103 8.23 2.46 10.64
C THR A 103 6.78 2.84 10.36
N LYS A 104 5.94 1.87 9.96
CA LYS A 104 4.51 2.09 9.70
C LYS A 104 3.74 2.51 10.94
N ASP A 105 4.03 1.88 12.09
CA ASP A 105 3.45 2.26 13.38
C ASP A 105 3.84 3.69 13.76
N ALA A 106 5.10 4.08 13.56
CA ALA A 106 5.57 5.43 13.85
C ALA A 106 4.92 6.49 12.94
N GLU A 107 4.78 6.20 11.64
CA GLU A 107 4.10 7.06 10.66
C GLU A 107 2.63 7.27 11.05
N GLN A 108 1.91 6.18 11.33
CA GLN A 108 0.51 6.23 11.74
C GLN A 108 0.33 6.94 13.08
N ALA A 109 1.19 6.66 14.06
CA ALA A 109 1.19 7.34 15.36
C ALA A 109 1.41 8.85 15.22
N LYS A 110 2.28 9.27 14.31
CA LYS A 110 2.49 10.68 13.97
C LYS A 110 1.21 11.33 13.42
N SER A 111 0.54 10.65 12.50
CA SER A 111 -0.72 11.12 11.91
C SER A 111 -1.82 11.27 12.97
N VAL A 112 -2.01 10.25 13.83
CA VAL A 112 -3.00 10.30 14.92
C VAL A 112 -2.70 11.45 15.90
N ARG A 113 -1.42 11.65 16.26
CA ARG A 113 -1.04 12.77 17.13
C ARG A 113 -1.33 14.12 16.49
N ALA A 114 -1.04 14.28 15.19
CA ALA A 114 -1.35 15.53 14.48
C ALA A 114 -2.84 15.83 14.49
N SER A 115 -3.69 14.83 14.20
CA SER A 115 -5.16 14.97 14.25
C SER A 115 -5.67 15.30 15.66
N ARG A 116 -5.08 14.71 16.70
CA ARG A 116 -5.38 15.04 18.11
C ARG A 116 -5.02 16.49 18.43
N ASP A 117 -3.83 16.92 18.03
CA ASP A 117 -3.32 18.26 18.33
C ASP A 117 -4.16 19.34 17.63
N GLU A 118 -4.63 19.07 16.41
CA GLU A 118 -5.59 19.91 15.70
C GLU A 118 -6.91 20.03 16.49
N LYS A 119 -7.51 18.91 16.90
CA LYS A 119 -8.73 18.93 17.72
C LYS A 119 -8.56 19.64 19.06
N LEU A 120 -7.41 19.51 19.70
CA LEU A 120 -7.08 20.25 20.93
C LEU A 120 -6.99 21.75 20.68
N LYS A 121 -6.36 22.16 19.58
CA LYS A 121 -6.26 23.56 19.15
C LYS A 121 -7.64 24.15 18.84
N ASP A 122 -8.48 23.41 18.13
CA ASP A 122 -9.82 23.87 17.74
C ASP A 122 -10.72 24.17 18.97
N CYS A 123 -10.46 23.50 20.09
CA CYS A 123 -11.18 23.73 21.33
C CYS A 123 -10.42 24.55 22.40
N ASP A 124 -9.29 25.20 22.07
CA ASP A 124 -8.52 26.01 23.02
C ASP A 124 -9.30 27.23 23.53
N TRP A 125 -10.18 27.80 22.69
CA TRP A 125 -11.05 28.91 23.08
C TRP A 125 -11.97 28.58 24.26
N THR A 126 -12.31 27.30 24.48
CA THR A 126 -13.14 26.88 25.61
C THR A 126 -12.48 27.02 26.98
N GLN A 127 -11.15 27.26 26.99
CA GLN A 127 -10.34 27.36 28.20
C GLN A 127 -10.23 28.78 28.74
N VAL A 128 -10.66 29.81 27.96
CA VAL A 128 -10.63 31.19 28.43
C VAL A 128 -11.66 31.43 29.55
N ALA A 129 -11.40 32.41 30.39
CA ALA A 129 -12.17 32.61 31.65
C ALA A 129 -13.66 32.90 31.40
N ASP A 130 -13.97 33.60 30.32
CA ASP A 130 -15.31 34.07 29.91
C ASP A 130 -15.94 33.23 28.80
N ALA A 131 -15.38 32.03 28.48
CA ALA A 131 -15.98 31.16 27.50
C ALA A 131 -17.40 30.74 27.91
N PRO A 132 -18.41 30.92 27.03
CA PRO A 132 -19.83 30.65 27.35
C PRO A 132 -20.15 29.13 27.20
N VAL A 133 -19.37 28.27 27.86
CA VAL A 133 -19.49 26.81 27.75
C VAL A 133 -19.38 26.14 29.12
N ASP A 134 -19.85 24.88 29.21
CA ASP A 134 -19.62 24.06 30.40
C ASP A 134 -18.15 23.58 30.40
N LYS A 135 -17.33 24.24 31.23
CA LYS A 135 -15.90 23.96 31.34
C LYS A 135 -15.57 22.53 31.79
N ALA A 136 -16.42 21.90 32.60
CA ALA A 136 -16.18 20.55 33.08
C ALA A 136 -16.36 19.53 31.95
N VAL A 137 -17.39 19.71 31.12
CA VAL A 137 -17.65 18.88 29.94
C VAL A 137 -16.50 19.00 28.94
N TRP A 138 -16.07 20.22 28.63
CA TRP A 138 -14.96 20.46 27.72
C TRP A 138 -13.61 19.98 28.27
N ALA A 139 -13.38 20.08 29.57
CA ALA A 139 -12.18 19.53 30.19
C ALA A 139 -12.11 18.00 30.05
N THR A 140 -13.26 17.33 30.23
CA THR A 140 -13.38 15.88 30.04
C THR A 140 -13.09 15.47 28.60
N TYR A 141 -13.68 16.17 27.62
CA TYR A 141 -13.40 15.94 26.20
C TYR A 141 -11.93 16.12 25.86
N ARG A 142 -11.32 17.21 26.31
CA ARG A 142 -9.90 17.49 26.08
C ARG A 142 -8.99 16.46 26.73
N GLN A 143 -9.35 15.95 27.91
CA GLN A 143 -8.60 14.85 28.53
C GLN A 143 -8.74 13.58 27.70
N ALA A 144 -9.94 13.22 27.26
CA ALA A 144 -10.15 12.08 26.38
C ALA A 144 -9.37 12.18 25.05
N LEU A 145 -9.23 13.39 24.49
CA LEU A 145 -8.34 13.62 23.34
C LEU A 145 -6.86 13.34 23.67
N ARG A 146 -6.37 13.76 24.82
CA ARG A 146 -4.98 13.46 25.24
C ARG A 146 -4.74 11.96 25.38
N ASP A 147 -5.75 11.25 25.84
CA ASP A 147 -5.70 9.81 26.15
C ASP A 147 -5.85 8.91 24.92
N VAL A 148 -6.14 9.45 23.71
CA VAL A 148 -6.28 8.62 22.50
C VAL A 148 -5.03 7.79 22.21
N THR A 149 -3.85 8.27 22.59
CA THR A 149 -2.59 7.56 22.39
C THR A 149 -2.34 6.42 23.36
N THR A 150 -3.17 6.27 24.39
CA THR A 150 -3.11 5.19 25.37
C THR A 150 -4.12 4.07 25.11
N GLN A 151 -4.95 4.23 24.06
CA GLN A 151 -5.93 3.20 23.68
C GLN A 151 -5.23 1.94 23.20
N THR A 152 -5.76 0.78 23.52
CA THR A 152 -5.19 -0.53 23.15
C THR A 152 -4.99 -0.69 21.65
N GLY A 153 -5.83 -0.05 20.82
CA GLY A 153 -5.75 -0.10 19.35
C GLY A 153 -4.80 0.92 18.72
N PHE A 154 -4.14 1.76 19.54
CA PHE A 154 -3.19 2.75 19.01
C PHE A 154 -1.98 2.07 18.34
N PRO A 155 -1.54 2.55 17.17
CA PRO A 155 -2.00 3.74 16.44
C PRO A 155 -3.05 3.47 15.35
N TRP A 156 -3.49 2.23 15.14
CA TRP A 156 -4.28 1.82 13.99
C TRP A 156 -5.79 1.91 14.19
N THR A 157 -6.26 1.63 15.41
CA THR A 157 -7.68 1.68 15.75
C THR A 157 -7.89 2.69 16.86
N ILE A 158 -8.47 3.85 16.50
CA ILE A 158 -8.71 4.97 17.41
C ILE A 158 -10.20 5.24 17.53
N THR A 159 -10.68 5.25 18.77
CA THR A 159 -12.02 5.77 19.09
C THR A 159 -11.88 7.22 19.54
N TRP A 160 -12.28 8.14 18.66
CA TRP A 160 -12.24 9.56 18.95
C TRP A 160 -13.39 9.94 19.90
N PRO A 161 -13.15 10.80 20.92
CA PRO A 161 -14.22 11.33 21.74
C PRO A 161 -15.15 12.22 20.93
N VAL A 162 -16.43 12.24 21.33
CA VAL A 162 -17.44 13.11 20.72
C VAL A 162 -17.29 14.51 21.29
N GLU A 163 -17.23 15.50 20.40
CA GLU A 163 -17.12 16.91 20.77
C GLU A 163 -18.41 17.38 21.46
N PRO A 164 -18.31 18.08 22.60
CA PRO A 164 -19.48 18.69 23.25
C PRO A 164 -20.13 19.75 22.37
N GLN A 165 -21.47 19.85 22.49
CA GLN A 165 -22.25 20.87 21.80
C GLN A 165 -22.52 22.08 22.70
#